data_f2ff374b999c6472fc38994c18278998
#
_entry.id   f2ff374b999c6472fc38994c18278998
#
_cell.length_a   1.000
_cell.length_b   1.000
_cell.length_c   1.000
_cell.angle_alpha   90.00
_cell.angle_beta   90.00
_cell.angle_gamma   90.00
#
_symmetry.space_group_name_H-M   'P 1'
#
loop_
_entity.id
_entity.type
_entity.pdbx_description
1 polymer ?
#
loop_
_entity_poly.entity_id
_entity_poly.type
_entity_poly.pdbx_seq_one_letter_code
_entity_poly.pdbx_strand_id
1 'polypeptide(L)'
;MIKVGIVGGTGYTGVELLRLLAQHPQAQVEVITSRSEAGMRVDEMYPNLRGHYDNLSFSVPDVATLGACDVVFFATPHGVAHALAGELLAAGTKVIDLSADFRLQDADEWAKWYGQPHGAPDLLPEAVYGLPEVNRDAIKAARLIAVPGCYPTAAQLALIPLLEAGLADTSQIIADCKSGVSGAGRGASVGSLFSEAGESMKAYGVKGHRHLPEIRQGLHRAAGKAVGLTFVPHLTPMIRGIHATLYATVMDRSVDLQALFEQRYADEPFVDVMPVGSHPETRSVRGANVCRIAVHRPQDGDLVVVLSVIDNLVKGASGQAVQNMNILFGLDERMGLSHAAMLP
;
A
#
# COMPACT_ATOMS: atom_id res chain seq x y z
N MET A 1 13.80 -14.67 16.28
CA MET A 1 12.46 -14.50 15.66
C MET A 1 12.00 -13.09 15.98
N ILE A 2 11.53 -12.34 15.00
CA ILE A 2 11.06 -10.95 15.17
C ILE A 2 9.74 -10.98 15.93
N LYS A 3 9.66 -10.28 17.05
CA LYS A 3 8.43 -10.12 17.83
C LYS A 3 7.58 -9.00 17.23
N VAL A 4 6.38 -9.33 16.82
CA VAL A 4 5.49 -8.42 16.11
C VAL A 4 4.30 -8.03 16.97
N GLY A 5 4.05 -6.74 17.07
CA GLY A 5 2.81 -6.16 17.58
C GLY A 5 1.92 -5.66 16.43
N ILE A 6 0.60 -5.79 16.56
CA ILE A 6 -0.37 -5.25 15.59
C ILE A 6 -1.38 -4.39 16.34
N VAL A 7 -1.45 -3.11 16.00
CA VAL A 7 -2.49 -2.20 16.48
C VAL A 7 -3.61 -2.10 15.43
N GLY A 8 -4.85 -2.39 15.84
CA GLY A 8 -6.01 -2.33 14.94
C GLY A 8 -6.25 -3.60 14.11
N GLY A 9 -6.08 -4.78 14.73
CA GLY A 9 -6.15 -6.08 14.07
C GLY A 9 -7.51 -6.51 13.52
N THR A 10 -8.60 -5.76 13.73
CA THR A 10 -9.96 -6.17 13.35
C THR A 10 -10.39 -5.74 11.94
N GLY A 11 -9.60 -4.92 11.26
CA GLY A 11 -9.81 -4.51 9.87
C GLY A 11 -9.28 -5.52 8.84
N TYR A 12 -9.58 -5.29 7.55
CA TYR A 12 -9.10 -6.15 6.46
C TYR A 12 -7.56 -6.16 6.36
N THR A 13 -6.89 -5.05 6.59
CA THR A 13 -5.42 -5.00 6.61
C THR A 13 -4.85 -5.78 7.80
N GLY A 14 -5.52 -5.74 8.96
CA GLY A 14 -5.10 -6.50 10.14
C GLY A 14 -5.18 -8.02 9.92
N VAL A 15 -6.31 -8.53 9.41
CA VAL A 15 -6.44 -9.96 9.12
C VAL A 15 -5.50 -10.41 7.99
N GLU A 16 -5.21 -9.54 7.04
CA GLU A 16 -4.26 -9.84 5.97
C GLU A 16 -2.82 -9.88 6.48
N LEU A 17 -2.43 -8.99 7.40
CA LEU A 17 -1.14 -9.09 8.12
C LEU A 17 -1.03 -10.43 8.86
N LEU A 18 -2.05 -10.82 9.62
CA LEU A 18 -2.09 -12.11 10.30
C LEU A 18 -1.91 -13.27 9.33
N ARG A 19 -2.61 -13.27 8.19
CA ARG A 19 -2.50 -14.33 7.17
C ARG A 19 -1.08 -14.46 6.62
N LEU A 20 -0.42 -13.34 6.34
CA LEU A 20 0.95 -13.33 5.81
C LEU A 20 1.96 -13.73 6.89
N LEU A 21 1.83 -13.18 8.09
CA LEU A 21 2.75 -13.46 9.20
C LEU A 21 2.62 -14.88 9.74
N ALA A 22 1.44 -15.52 9.60
CA ALA A 22 1.24 -16.93 9.97
C ALA A 22 2.19 -17.90 9.25
N GLN A 23 2.68 -17.51 8.07
CA GLN A 23 3.58 -18.31 7.24
C GLN A 23 5.00 -17.72 7.19
N HIS A 24 5.27 -16.66 7.95
CA HIS A 24 6.56 -16.02 7.95
C HIS A 24 7.56 -16.75 8.86
N PRO A 25 8.68 -17.29 8.33
CA PRO A 25 9.54 -18.19 9.10
C PRO A 25 10.34 -17.50 10.20
N GLN A 26 10.45 -16.18 10.19
CA GLN A 26 11.27 -15.40 11.14
C GLN A 26 10.49 -14.31 11.88
N ALA A 27 9.16 -14.28 11.80
CA ALA A 27 8.33 -13.33 12.54
C ALA A 27 7.24 -14.07 13.33
N GLN A 28 6.94 -13.56 14.53
CA GLN A 28 5.88 -14.09 15.38
C GLN A 28 5.05 -12.96 15.92
N VAL A 29 3.72 -13.06 15.76
CA VAL A 29 2.80 -12.10 16.34
C VAL A 29 2.61 -12.43 17.81
N GLU A 30 3.10 -11.52 18.67
CA GLU A 30 3.01 -11.64 20.14
C GLU A 30 1.82 -10.84 20.68
N VAL A 31 1.50 -9.70 20.06
CA VAL A 31 0.50 -8.77 20.53
C VAL A 31 -0.41 -8.34 19.38
N ILE A 32 -1.71 -8.42 19.59
CA ILE A 32 -2.69 -7.83 18.68
C ILE A 32 -3.73 -7.06 19.48
N THR A 33 -4.10 -5.87 19.01
CA THR A 33 -4.97 -5.00 19.81
C THR A 33 -6.26 -4.61 19.10
N SER A 34 -7.31 -4.51 19.90
CA SER A 34 -8.60 -3.91 19.55
C SER A 34 -9.25 -3.38 20.81
N ARG A 35 -9.87 -2.19 20.74
CA ARG A 35 -10.61 -1.64 21.87
C ARG A 35 -11.97 -2.30 22.05
N SER A 36 -12.63 -2.67 20.95
CA SER A 36 -13.97 -3.26 20.95
C SER A 36 -13.98 -4.76 21.20
N GLU A 37 -12.90 -5.46 20.83
CA GLU A 37 -12.83 -6.93 20.81
C GLU A 37 -11.81 -7.49 21.83
N ALA A 38 -11.43 -6.68 22.84
CA ALA A 38 -10.50 -7.13 23.88
C ALA A 38 -11.03 -8.38 24.60
N GLY A 39 -10.16 -9.40 24.72
CA GLY A 39 -10.50 -10.71 25.27
C GLY A 39 -10.94 -11.76 24.24
N MET A 40 -11.40 -11.35 23.04
CA MET A 40 -11.77 -12.28 21.98
C MET A 40 -10.51 -12.93 21.37
N ARG A 41 -10.56 -14.20 21.06
CA ARG A 41 -9.46 -14.90 20.39
C ARG A 41 -9.42 -14.57 18.89
N VAL A 42 -8.21 -14.57 18.33
CA VAL A 42 -8.01 -14.31 16.89
C VAL A 42 -8.69 -15.38 16.03
N ASP A 43 -8.58 -16.64 16.38
CA ASP A 43 -9.18 -17.77 15.63
C ASP A 43 -10.72 -17.85 15.79
N GLU A 44 -11.27 -17.20 16.78
CA GLU A 44 -12.70 -17.02 16.97
C GLU A 44 -13.27 -15.98 16.01
N MET A 45 -12.59 -14.83 15.90
CA MET A 45 -12.94 -13.78 14.94
C MET A 45 -12.65 -14.16 13.49
N TYR A 46 -11.56 -14.89 13.27
CA TYR A 46 -11.05 -15.28 11.96
C TYR A 46 -10.85 -16.79 11.88
N PRO A 47 -11.92 -17.57 11.63
CA PRO A 47 -11.85 -19.04 11.62
C PRO A 47 -10.86 -19.64 10.62
N ASN A 48 -10.51 -18.89 9.57
CA ASN A 48 -9.48 -19.27 8.60
C ASN A 48 -8.05 -19.24 9.15
N LEU A 49 -7.85 -18.70 10.36
CA LEU A 49 -6.56 -18.63 11.04
C LEU A 49 -6.42 -19.65 12.18
N ARG A 50 -7.38 -20.58 12.34
CA ARG A 50 -7.30 -21.68 13.31
C ARG A 50 -6.08 -22.54 13.05
N GLY A 51 -5.39 -22.93 14.11
CA GLY A 51 -4.13 -23.67 14.02
C GLY A 51 -2.89 -22.80 13.84
N HIS A 52 -3.05 -21.49 13.61
CA HIS A 52 -1.94 -20.52 13.52
C HIS A 52 -1.84 -19.62 14.75
N TYR A 53 -2.97 -19.22 15.34
CA TYR A 53 -3.06 -18.24 16.42
C TYR A 53 -3.97 -18.67 17.57
N ASP A 54 -3.96 -19.96 17.93
CA ASP A 54 -4.88 -20.57 18.90
C ASP A 54 -4.80 -19.96 20.31
N ASN A 55 -3.67 -19.34 20.67
CA ASN A 55 -3.46 -18.71 21.97
C ASN A 55 -3.38 -17.18 21.91
N LEU A 56 -3.62 -16.56 20.76
CA LEU A 56 -3.56 -15.12 20.60
C LEU A 56 -4.96 -14.52 20.74
N SER A 57 -5.12 -13.60 21.70
CA SER A 57 -6.35 -12.83 21.91
C SER A 57 -6.11 -11.34 21.72
N PHE A 58 -7.15 -10.64 21.29
CA PHE A 58 -7.11 -9.19 21.21
C PHE A 58 -6.98 -8.58 22.62
N SER A 59 -6.13 -7.59 22.76
CA SER A 59 -5.97 -6.79 23.99
C SER A 59 -6.30 -5.32 23.72
N VAL A 60 -6.49 -4.54 24.79
CA VAL A 60 -6.51 -3.07 24.66
C VAL A 60 -5.10 -2.60 24.30
N PRO A 61 -4.92 -1.60 23.41
CA PRO A 61 -3.60 -1.04 23.13
C PRO A 61 -2.92 -0.53 24.41
N ASP A 62 -1.74 -1.04 24.68
CA ASP A 62 -0.88 -0.66 25.80
C ASP A 62 0.55 -0.48 25.31
N VAL A 63 1.14 0.69 25.56
CA VAL A 63 2.47 1.04 25.08
C VAL A 63 3.56 0.16 25.71
N ALA A 64 3.42 -0.23 26.99
CA ALA A 64 4.42 -1.07 27.64
C ALA A 64 4.48 -2.47 26.99
N THR A 65 3.31 -3.05 26.70
CA THR A 65 3.22 -4.36 26.03
C THR A 65 3.67 -4.29 24.57
N LEU A 66 3.25 -3.26 23.82
CA LEU A 66 3.66 -3.06 22.45
C LEU A 66 5.16 -2.73 22.32
N GLY A 67 5.70 -1.97 23.28
CA GLY A 67 7.12 -1.60 23.34
C GLY A 67 8.07 -2.76 23.62
N ALA A 68 7.55 -3.92 24.03
CA ALA A 68 8.31 -5.16 24.17
C ALA A 68 8.47 -5.92 22.83
N CYS A 69 7.81 -5.47 21.77
CA CYS A 69 7.95 -6.01 20.43
C CYS A 69 9.13 -5.36 19.68
N ASP A 70 9.72 -6.08 18.73
CA ASP A 70 10.77 -5.53 17.86
C ASP A 70 10.18 -4.56 16.84
N VAL A 71 8.94 -4.81 16.40
CA VAL A 71 8.20 -3.99 15.43
C VAL A 71 6.71 -3.98 15.74
N VAL A 72 6.09 -2.81 15.54
CA VAL A 72 4.63 -2.64 15.64
C VAL A 72 4.06 -2.15 14.32
N PHE A 73 3.07 -2.90 13.81
CA PHE A 73 2.26 -2.49 12.66
C PHE A 73 1.02 -1.74 13.12
N PHE A 74 0.73 -0.62 12.48
CA PHE A 74 -0.51 0.10 12.66
C PHE A 74 -1.46 -0.18 11.49
N ALA A 75 -2.46 -1.01 11.70
CA ALA A 75 -3.55 -1.32 10.77
C ALA A 75 -4.83 -0.57 11.17
N THR A 76 -4.70 0.70 11.48
CA THR A 76 -5.72 1.55 12.11
C THR A 76 -6.29 2.59 11.14
N PRO A 77 -7.45 3.21 11.46
CA PRO A 77 -7.81 4.48 10.87
C PRO A 77 -6.71 5.54 11.11
N HIS A 78 -6.71 6.59 10.27
CA HIS A 78 -5.85 7.76 10.48
C HIS A 78 -6.11 8.41 11.86
N GLY A 79 -5.08 9.05 12.42
CA GLY A 79 -5.15 9.70 13.72
C GLY A 79 -4.78 8.80 14.92
N VAL A 80 -4.50 7.53 14.69
CA VAL A 80 -4.15 6.58 15.78
C VAL A 80 -2.64 6.35 15.85
N ALA A 81 -1.97 6.17 14.72
CA ALA A 81 -0.54 5.91 14.72
C ALA A 81 0.26 7.08 15.28
N HIS A 82 -0.08 8.31 14.91
CA HIS A 82 0.63 9.48 15.41
C HIS A 82 0.46 9.71 16.93
N ALA A 83 -0.54 9.09 17.56
CA ALA A 83 -0.72 9.20 19.02
C ALA A 83 0.22 8.27 19.82
N LEU A 84 0.67 7.17 19.22
CA LEU A 84 1.45 6.13 19.91
C LEU A 84 2.89 5.97 19.37
N ALA A 85 3.14 6.39 18.13
CA ALA A 85 4.41 6.14 17.45
C ALA A 85 5.61 6.72 18.22
N GLY A 86 5.49 7.94 18.77
CA GLY A 86 6.59 8.59 19.49
C GLY A 86 7.04 7.80 20.73
N GLU A 87 6.10 7.28 21.52
CA GLU A 87 6.41 6.49 22.72
C GLU A 87 7.04 5.13 22.34
N LEU A 88 6.54 4.47 21.30
CA LEU A 88 7.11 3.22 20.80
C LEU A 88 8.52 3.40 20.25
N LEU A 89 8.76 4.45 19.48
CA LEU A 89 10.10 4.79 18.96
C LEU A 89 11.08 5.12 20.10
N ALA A 90 10.62 5.79 21.16
CA ALA A 90 11.42 6.07 22.36
C ALA A 90 11.74 4.79 23.14
N ALA A 91 10.87 3.78 23.13
CA ALA A 91 11.12 2.45 23.70
C ALA A 91 12.09 1.59 22.83
N GLY A 92 12.47 2.07 21.63
CA GLY A 92 13.34 1.32 20.71
C GLY A 92 12.59 0.41 19.73
N THR A 93 11.27 0.37 19.80
CA THR A 93 10.42 -0.41 18.89
C THR A 93 10.32 0.27 17.53
N LYS A 94 10.49 -0.49 16.45
CA LYS A 94 10.31 0.00 15.10
C LYS A 94 8.81 0.09 14.77
N VAL A 95 8.42 1.08 13.97
CA VAL A 95 7.01 1.33 13.61
C VAL A 95 6.82 1.22 12.11
N ILE A 96 5.83 0.43 11.70
CA ILE A 96 5.37 0.32 10.31
C ILE A 96 3.90 0.72 10.26
N ASP A 97 3.62 1.91 9.73
CA ASP A 97 2.28 2.48 9.69
C ASP A 97 1.60 2.24 8.34
N LEU A 98 0.50 1.46 8.35
CA LEU A 98 -0.36 1.26 7.18
C LEU A 98 -1.47 2.30 7.10
N SER A 99 -1.63 3.14 8.14
CA SER A 99 -2.55 4.27 8.09
C SER A 99 -1.98 5.38 7.19
N ALA A 100 -2.61 6.53 7.18
CA ALA A 100 -2.14 7.65 6.37
C ALA A 100 -1.33 8.66 7.17
N ASP A 101 -1.02 8.39 8.44
CA ASP A 101 -0.55 9.41 9.38
C ASP A 101 0.83 9.97 9.01
N PHE A 102 1.70 9.16 8.42
CA PHE A 102 3.08 9.56 8.12
C PHE A 102 3.44 9.57 6.62
N ARG A 103 2.43 9.46 5.72
CA ARG A 103 2.68 9.39 4.27
C ARG A 103 3.03 10.74 3.65
N LEU A 104 2.36 11.81 4.10
CA LEU A 104 2.61 13.16 3.63
C LEU A 104 3.67 13.83 4.50
N GLN A 105 4.61 14.53 3.87
CA GLN A 105 5.65 15.25 4.60
C GLN A 105 5.21 16.61 5.12
N ASP A 106 4.14 17.16 4.55
CA ASP A 106 3.56 18.43 4.95
C ASP A 106 2.38 18.20 5.89
N ALA A 107 2.53 18.63 7.14
CA ALA A 107 1.50 18.47 8.18
C ALA A 107 0.23 19.28 7.88
N ASP A 108 0.35 20.44 7.24
CA ASP A 108 -0.78 21.29 6.89
C ASP A 108 -1.56 20.70 5.72
N GLU A 109 -0.86 20.14 4.71
CA GLU A 109 -1.52 19.39 3.64
C GLU A 109 -2.21 18.14 4.19
N TRP A 110 -1.57 17.41 5.11
CA TRP A 110 -2.22 16.27 5.79
C TRP A 110 -3.48 16.72 6.52
N ALA A 111 -3.41 17.78 7.34
CA ALA A 111 -4.55 18.29 8.09
C ALA A 111 -5.72 18.69 7.18
N LYS A 112 -5.44 19.32 6.05
CA LYS A 112 -6.43 19.69 5.03
C LYS A 112 -7.20 18.46 4.50
N TRP A 113 -6.50 17.35 4.24
CA TRP A 113 -7.11 16.15 3.66
C TRP A 113 -7.78 15.23 4.69
N TYR A 114 -7.33 15.26 5.94
CA TYR A 114 -7.83 14.37 6.99
C TYR A 114 -8.76 15.08 7.99
N GLY A 115 -8.89 16.40 7.89
CA GLY A 115 -9.89 17.19 8.65
C GLY A 115 -9.57 17.36 10.13
N GLN A 116 -8.30 17.18 10.52
CA GLN A 116 -7.82 17.35 11.90
C GLN A 116 -6.34 17.74 11.89
N PRO A 117 -5.82 18.41 12.94
CA PRO A 117 -4.38 18.67 13.06
C PRO A 117 -3.57 17.36 13.10
N HIS A 118 -2.36 17.38 12.56
CA HIS A 118 -1.46 16.24 12.67
C HIS A 118 -0.95 16.10 14.11
N GLY A 119 -1.10 14.91 14.70
CA GLY A 119 -0.80 14.70 16.11
C GLY A 119 0.70 14.52 16.45
N ALA A 120 1.56 14.30 15.45
CA ALA A 120 3.01 14.14 15.62
C ALA A 120 3.79 14.71 14.43
N PRO A 121 3.70 16.03 14.16
CA PRO A 121 4.38 16.64 13.01
C PRO A 121 5.91 16.51 13.10
N ASP A 122 6.47 16.46 14.30
CA ASP A 122 7.91 16.34 14.54
C ASP A 122 8.48 14.98 14.06
N LEU A 123 7.64 13.96 13.88
CA LEU A 123 8.05 12.66 13.36
C LEU A 123 8.03 12.57 11.83
N LEU A 124 7.41 13.53 11.14
CA LEU A 124 7.31 13.51 9.67
C LEU A 124 8.68 13.51 8.96
N PRO A 125 9.68 14.30 9.41
CA PRO A 125 11.01 14.27 8.79
C PRO A 125 11.74 12.93 8.92
N GLU A 126 11.43 12.14 9.96
CA GLU A 126 12.01 10.82 10.20
C GLU A 126 11.28 9.72 9.42
N ALA A 127 10.02 9.91 9.10
CA ALA A 127 9.18 8.90 8.46
C ALA A 127 9.67 8.61 7.03
N VAL A 128 10.04 7.35 6.78
CA VAL A 128 10.42 6.88 5.46
C VAL A 128 9.18 6.35 4.72
N TYR A 129 8.95 6.88 3.52
CA TYR A 129 7.88 6.37 2.66
C TYR A 129 8.22 4.98 2.15
N GLY A 130 7.43 4.00 2.57
CA GLY A 130 7.69 2.57 2.43
C GLY A 130 7.33 1.99 1.07
N LEU A 131 7.75 2.63 -0.03
CA LEU A 131 7.73 2.08 -1.39
C LEU A 131 9.13 1.50 -1.68
N PRO A 132 9.34 0.17 -1.55
CA PRO A 132 10.67 -0.44 -1.62
C PRO A 132 11.39 -0.17 -2.93
N GLU A 133 10.68 -0.14 -4.04
CA GLU A 133 11.20 0.07 -5.39
C GLU A 133 11.83 1.47 -5.59
N VAL A 134 11.62 2.37 -4.62
CA VAL A 134 12.15 3.75 -4.65
C VAL A 134 13.07 4.04 -3.46
N ASN A 135 12.72 3.51 -2.28
CA ASN A 135 13.33 3.94 -1.01
C ASN A 135 14.04 2.80 -0.25
N ARG A 136 14.42 1.71 -0.91
CA ARG A 136 14.97 0.49 -0.27
C ARG A 136 16.09 0.79 0.73
N ASP A 137 17.06 1.62 0.38
CA ASP A 137 18.18 1.92 1.27
C ASP A 137 17.78 2.78 2.48
N ALA A 138 16.84 3.71 2.29
CA ALA A 138 16.27 4.48 3.39
C ALA A 138 15.47 3.58 4.34
N ILE A 139 14.72 2.61 3.81
CA ILE A 139 13.94 1.65 4.60
C ILE A 139 14.86 0.80 5.48
N LYS A 140 16.03 0.36 4.99
CA LYS A 140 17.01 -0.40 5.79
C LYS A 140 17.43 0.33 7.07
N ALA A 141 17.53 1.64 7.02
CA ALA A 141 17.99 2.49 8.13
C ALA A 141 16.84 3.09 8.96
N ALA A 142 15.59 2.87 8.57
CA ALA A 142 14.44 3.50 9.17
C ALA A 142 14.11 2.97 10.57
N ARG A 143 13.42 3.80 11.36
CA ARG A 143 12.71 3.38 12.58
C ARG A 143 11.19 3.52 12.43
N LEU A 144 10.77 4.45 11.56
CA LEU A 144 9.37 4.73 11.23
C LEU A 144 9.17 4.62 9.72
N ILE A 145 8.28 3.73 9.30
CA ILE A 145 7.94 3.50 7.90
C ILE A 145 6.46 3.82 7.68
N ALA A 146 6.18 4.67 6.71
CA ALA A 146 4.83 4.97 6.23
C ALA A 146 4.53 4.14 4.98
N VAL A 147 3.72 3.09 5.12
CA VAL A 147 3.35 2.21 3.99
C VAL A 147 2.43 2.95 3.04
N PRO A 148 2.72 2.98 1.73
CA PRO A 148 1.88 3.63 0.73
C PRO A 148 0.44 3.14 0.73
N GLY A 149 -0.48 4.03 0.34
CA GLY A 149 -1.85 3.61 0.03
C GLY A 149 -1.91 2.73 -1.23
N CYS A 150 -3.00 1.98 -1.38
CA CYS A 150 -3.14 1.04 -2.48
C CYS A 150 -3.15 1.71 -3.87
N TYR A 151 -3.91 2.77 -4.07
CA TYR A 151 -3.87 3.54 -5.32
C TYR A 151 -2.51 4.21 -5.56
N PRO A 152 -1.88 4.86 -4.55
CA PRO A 152 -0.53 5.40 -4.68
C PRO A 152 0.51 4.36 -5.11
N THR A 153 0.46 3.15 -4.57
CA THR A 153 1.35 2.06 -4.99
C THR A 153 1.20 1.75 -6.48
N ALA A 154 -0.03 1.49 -6.94
CA ALA A 154 -0.28 1.14 -8.33
C ALA A 154 0.08 2.28 -9.30
N ALA A 155 -0.29 3.52 -8.96
CA ALA A 155 -0.09 4.67 -9.83
C ALA A 155 1.39 5.11 -9.91
N GLN A 156 2.09 5.11 -8.79
CA GLN A 156 3.51 5.50 -8.76
C GLN A 156 4.37 4.48 -9.51
N LEU A 157 4.22 3.18 -9.23
CA LEU A 157 4.98 2.15 -9.93
C LEU A 157 4.74 2.16 -11.45
N ALA A 158 3.54 2.53 -11.90
CA ALA A 158 3.24 2.65 -13.32
C ALA A 158 3.88 3.86 -14.00
N LEU A 159 4.10 4.97 -13.29
CA LEU A 159 4.52 6.24 -13.90
C LEU A 159 6.00 6.57 -13.65
N ILE A 160 6.61 6.01 -12.62
CA ILE A 160 7.99 6.27 -12.24
C ILE A 160 8.96 6.10 -13.41
N PRO A 161 8.94 5.03 -14.22
CA PRO A 161 9.92 4.87 -15.31
C PRO A 161 9.89 6.03 -16.32
N LEU A 162 8.69 6.50 -16.67
CA LEU A 162 8.52 7.61 -17.62
C LEU A 162 8.98 8.94 -17.04
N LEU A 163 8.77 9.16 -15.74
CA LEU A 163 9.09 10.40 -15.04
C LEU A 163 10.58 10.49 -14.72
N GLU A 164 11.19 9.42 -14.22
CA GLU A 164 12.64 9.36 -13.93
C GLU A 164 13.48 9.54 -15.22
N ALA A 165 12.99 9.00 -16.34
CA ALA A 165 13.61 9.20 -17.65
C ALA A 165 13.35 10.59 -18.27
N GLY A 166 12.52 11.42 -17.64
CA GLY A 166 12.18 12.75 -18.15
C GLY A 166 11.35 12.75 -19.44
N LEU A 167 10.71 11.63 -19.78
CA LEU A 167 10.01 11.43 -21.05
C LEU A 167 8.57 11.94 -21.03
N ALA A 168 7.90 11.89 -19.89
CA ALA A 168 6.50 12.29 -19.79
C ALA A 168 6.33 13.80 -19.74
N ASP A 169 5.33 14.31 -20.47
CA ASP A 169 4.79 15.64 -20.21
C ASP A 169 4.15 15.68 -18.82
N THR A 170 4.77 16.41 -17.92
CA THR A 170 4.31 16.52 -16.53
C THR A 170 3.15 17.49 -16.32
N SER A 171 2.72 18.21 -17.35
CA SER A 171 1.63 19.20 -17.23
C SER A 171 0.28 18.53 -17.03
N GLN A 172 0.07 17.34 -17.61
CA GLN A 172 -1.21 16.63 -17.54
C GLN A 172 -1.02 15.11 -17.60
N ILE A 173 -1.12 14.46 -16.45
CA ILE A 173 -1.17 13.01 -16.32
C ILE A 173 -2.55 12.62 -15.79
N ILE A 174 -3.10 11.52 -16.30
CA ILE A 174 -4.40 11.00 -15.86
C ILE A 174 -4.20 9.62 -15.25
N ALA A 175 -4.74 9.43 -14.05
CA ALA A 175 -4.80 8.14 -13.36
C ALA A 175 -6.27 7.77 -13.14
N ASP A 176 -6.80 6.90 -13.99
CA ASP A 176 -8.16 6.37 -13.92
C ASP A 176 -8.11 4.96 -13.29
N CYS A 177 -8.50 4.87 -12.02
CA CYS A 177 -8.24 3.69 -11.20
C CYS A 177 -9.53 3.03 -10.71
N LYS A 178 -9.59 1.72 -10.78
CA LYS A 178 -10.72 0.88 -10.37
C LYS A 178 -10.30 0.04 -9.18
N SER A 179 -11.08 0.07 -8.09
CA SER A 179 -10.80 -0.68 -6.86
C SER A 179 -11.97 -1.58 -6.48
N GLY A 180 -11.63 -2.75 -5.95
CA GLY A 180 -12.58 -3.60 -5.27
C GLY A 180 -13.06 -2.98 -3.94
N VAL A 181 -14.22 -3.43 -3.48
CA VAL A 181 -14.93 -2.88 -2.30
C VAL A 181 -14.16 -3.05 -1.00
N SER A 182 -13.26 -4.02 -0.89
CA SER A 182 -12.40 -4.19 0.29
C SER A 182 -11.50 -2.97 0.56
N GLY A 183 -11.25 -2.12 -0.46
CA GLY A 183 -10.53 -0.86 -0.32
C GLY A 183 -11.26 0.18 0.54
N ALA A 184 -12.57 0.05 0.71
CA ALA A 184 -13.37 0.89 1.61
C ALA A 184 -13.25 0.47 3.10
N GLY A 185 -12.57 -0.64 3.40
CA GLY A 185 -12.43 -1.19 4.75
C GLY A 185 -13.61 -2.07 5.18
N ARG A 186 -13.53 -2.60 6.42
CA ARG A 186 -14.53 -3.53 6.99
C ARG A 186 -15.73 -2.80 7.62
N GLY A 187 -15.63 -1.51 7.83
CA GLY A 187 -16.72 -0.73 8.42
C GLY A 187 -17.98 -0.77 7.57
N ALA A 188 -19.12 -1.11 8.17
CA ALA A 188 -20.40 -1.15 7.47
C ALA A 188 -20.82 0.24 7.00
N SER A 189 -21.13 0.37 5.74
CA SER A 189 -21.71 1.58 5.15
C SER A 189 -22.68 1.19 4.04
N VAL A 190 -23.69 2.03 3.77
CA VAL A 190 -24.66 1.74 2.69
C VAL A 190 -23.94 1.47 1.38
N GLY A 191 -22.97 2.30 0.99
CA GLY A 191 -22.26 2.16 -0.28
C GLY A 191 -21.37 0.92 -0.42
N SER A 192 -21.14 0.16 0.64
CA SER A 192 -20.38 -1.10 0.65
C SER A 192 -21.25 -2.33 0.89
N LEU A 193 -22.58 -2.18 1.05
CA LEU A 193 -23.51 -3.31 1.13
C LEU A 193 -23.49 -4.11 -0.18
N PHE A 194 -23.70 -5.41 -0.09
CA PHE A 194 -23.68 -6.29 -1.25
C PHE A 194 -24.68 -5.86 -2.33
N SER A 195 -25.90 -5.45 -1.94
CA SER A 195 -26.95 -4.97 -2.83
C SER A 195 -26.64 -3.60 -3.48
N GLU A 196 -25.75 -2.82 -2.91
CA GLU A 196 -25.36 -1.50 -3.42
C GLU A 196 -24.07 -1.54 -4.24
N ALA A 197 -23.13 -2.42 -3.87
CA ALA A 197 -21.84 -2.55 -4.51
C ALA A 197 -21.84 -3.64 -5.60
N GLY A 198 -22.69 -4.66 -5.46
CA GLY A 198 -22.86 -5.72 -6.44
C GLY A 198 -23.43 -5.19 -7.76
N GLU A 199 -22.94 -5.70 -8.90
CA GLU A 199 -23.43 -5.35 -10.26
C GLU A 199 -23.39 -3.85 -10.60
N SER A 200 -22.64 -3.03 -9.84
CA SER A 200 -22.54 -1.59 -10.01
C SER A 200 -21.10 -1.12 -9.99
N MET A 201 -20.78 -0.20 -10.88
CA MET A 201 -19.49 0.52 -10.90
C MET A 201 -19.75 2.02 -10.85
N LYS A 202 -19.03 2.74 -9.97
CA LYS A 202 -19.18 4.19 -9.82
C LYS A 202 -17.86 4.89 -9.58
N ALA A 203 -17.68 6.07 -10.19
CA ALA A 203 -16.63 6.99 -9.80
C ALA A 203 -16.95 7.63 -8.44
N TYR A 204 -15.94 7.92 -7.66
CA TYR A 204 -16.08 8.65 -6.40
C TYR A 204 -14.87 9.56 -6.17
N GLY A 205 -15.00 10.55 -5.27
CA GLY A 205 -13.87 11.42 -4.91
C GLY A 205 -13.24 12.19 -6.08
N VAL A 206 -13.99 12.47 -7.17
CA VAL A 206 -13.46 13.13 -8.37
C VAL A 206 -12.99 14.56 -8.08
N LYS A 207 -13.67 15.28 -7.17
CA LYS A 207 -13.24 16.62 -6.72
C LYS A 207 -11.99 16.59 -5.86
N GLY A 208 -11.61 15.44 -5.32
CA GLY A 208 -10.45 15.21 -4.47
C GLY A 208 -10.61 13.93 -3.66
N HIS A 209 -9.55 13.18 -3.57
CA HIS A 209 -9.43 11.93 -2.81
C HIS A 209 -8.17 12.00 -1.95
N ARG A 210 -8.19 11.43 -0.75
CA ARG A 210 -7.06 11.47 0.20
C ARG A 210 -5.74 10.91 -0.35
N HIS A 211 -5.79 10.03 -1.36
CA HIS A 211 -4.60 9.52 -2.04
C HIS A 211 -4.03 10.48 -3.10
N LEU A 212 -4.78 11.50 -3.53
CA LEU A 212 -4.28 12.45 -4.54
C LEU A 212 -2.99 13.16 -4.13
N PRO A 213 -2.89 13.80 -2.94
CA PRO A 213 -1.66 14.44 -2.52
C PRO A 213 -0.49 13.46 -2.37
N GLU A 214 -0.76 12.24 -1.91
CA GLU A 214 0.25 11.19 -1.77
C GLU A 214 0.81 10.75 -3.14
N ILE A 215 -0.04 10.49 -4.13
CA ILE A 215 0.39 10.17 -5.50
C ILE A 215 1.21 11.33 -6.06
N ARG A 216 0.69 12.56 -5.95
CA ARG A 216 1.35 13.76 -6.45
C ARG A 216 2.73 13.94 -5.82
N GLN A 217 2.87 13.77 -4.51
CA GLN A 217 4.15 13.85 -3.79
C GLN A 217 5.17 12.85 -4.36
N GLY A 218 4.78 11.60 -4.59
CA GLY A 218 5.68 10.59 -5.15
C GLY A 218 6.06 10.87 -6.60
N LEU A 219 5.10 11.27 -7.45
CA LEU A 219 5.36 11.61 -8.85
C LEU A 219 6.23 12.88 -8.97
N HIS A 220 6.04 13.87 -8.09
CA HIS A 220 6.89 15.06 -7.99
C HIS A 220 8.35 14.70 -7.73
N ARG A 221 8.59 13.76 -6.79
CA ARG A 221 9.95 13.28 -6.49
C ARG A 221 10.57 12.60 -7.70
N ALA A 222 9.82 11.70 -8.35
CA ALA A 222 10.31 10.97 -9.52
C ALA A 222 10.63 11.90 -10.70
N ALA A 223 9.83 12.94 -10.92
CA ALA A 223 10.02 13.90 -12.00
C ALA A 223 11.03 15.03 -11.67
N GLY A 224 11.35 15.26 -10.39
CA GLY A 224 12.12 16.41 -9.93
C GLY A 224 11.45 17.77 -10.16
N LYS A 225 10.17 17.78 -10.52
CA LYS A 225 9.38 19.00 -10.82
C LYS A 225 7.88 18.73 -10.60
N ALA A 226 7.08 19.83 -10.69
CA ALA A 226 5.62 19.73 -10.54
C ALA A 226 4.96 18.80 -11.55
N VAL A 227 4.01 17.99 -11.07
CA VAL A 227 3.22 17.08 -11.90
C VAL A 227 1.74 17.43 -11.77
N GLY A 228 1.12 17.76 -12.90
CA GLY A 228 -0.33 17.91 -13.03
C GLY A 228 -0.99 16.55 -13.10
N LEU A 229 -1.75 16.18 -12.06
CA LEU A 229 -2.40 14.88 -11.96
C LEU A 229 -3.91 15.04 -11.84
N THR A 230 -4.63 14.39 -12.75
CA THR A 230 -6.06 14.09 -12.60
C THR A 230 -6.22 12.64 -12.13
N PHE A 231 -6.75 12.47 -10.92
CA PHE A 231 -6.98 11.15 -10.33
C PHE A 231 -8.48 10.88 -10.20
N VAL A 232 -8.95 9.80 -10.83
CA VAL A 232 -10.35 9.40 -10.81
C VAL A 232 -10.47 7.96 -10.29
N PRO A 233 -10.77 7.79 -9.00
CA PRO A 233 -11.01 6.46 -8.46
C PRO A 233 -12.43 5.98 -8.74
N HIS A 234 -12.57 4.67 -8.98
CA HIS A 234 -13.85 4.00 -9.13
C HIS A 234 -13.95 2.84 -8.13
N LEU A 235 -15.15 2.62 -7.61
CA LEU A 235 -15.50 1.40 -6.90
C LEU A 235 -16.19 0.45 -7.87
N THR A 236 -15.73 -0.81 -7.89
CA THR A 236 -16.19 -1.84 -8.81
C THR A 236 -16.75 -3.04 -8.05
N PRO A 237 -17.63 -3.87 -8.68
CA PRO A 237 -18.28 -5.01 -8.03
C PRO A 237 -17.35 -6.22 -7.89
N MET A 238 -16.13 -6.00 -7.44
CA MET A 238 -15.17 -7.04 -7.06
C MET A 238 -14.73 -6.85 -5.62
N ILE A 239 -14.31 -7.91 -4.95
CA ILE A 239 -13.88 -7.83 -3.55
C ILE A 239 -12.49 -7.22 -3.45
N ARG A 240 -11.51 -7.75 -4.17
CA ARG A 240 -10.10 -7.37 -4.12
C ARG A 240 -9.60 -6.93 -5.48
N GLY A 241 -8.55 -6.14 -5.46
CA GLY A 241 -7.77 -5.72 -6.61
C GLY A 241 -7.89 -4.23 -6.91
N ILE A 242 -6.85 -3.69 -7.49
CA ILE A 242 -6.84 -2.40 -8.18
C ILE A 242 -6.42 -2.64 -9.61
N HIS A 243 -7.17 -2.05 -10.55
CA HIS A 243 -6.77 -1.88 -11.93
C HIS A 243 -6.63 -0.39 -12.21
N ALA A 244 -5.41 0.08 -12.40
CA ALA A 244 -5.10 1.45 -12.75
C ALA A 244 -4.80 1.54 -14.26
N THR A 245 -5.47 2.45 -14.94
CA THR A 245 -5.19 2.84 -16.31
C THR A 245 -4.64 4.26 -16.28
N LEU A 246 -3.38 4.42 -16.66
CA LEU A 246 -2.69 5.69 -16.56
C LEU A 246 -2.34 6.19 -17.96
N TYR A 247 -2.53 7.48 -18.16
CA TYR A 247 -2.30 8.13 -19.45
C TYR A 247 -1.27 9.23 -19.28
N ALA A 248 -0.23 9.20 -20.10
CA ALA A 248 0.81 10.22 -20.16
C ALA A 248 1.18 10.50 -21.62
N THR A 249 1.49 11.75 -21.94
CA THR A 249 2.02 12.13 -23.25
C THR A 249 3.54 11.98 -23.22
N VAL A 250 4.10 11.26 -24.18
CA VAL A 250 5.54 11.05 -24.38
C VAL A 250 5.91 11.50 -25.80
N MET A 251 6.62 12.62 -25.92
CA MET A 251 6.89 13.27 -27.20
C MET A 251 7.94 12.53 -28.03
N ASP A 252 8.86 11.82 -27.40
CA ASP A 252 9.86 11.01 -28.12
C ASP A 252 9.29 9.63 -28.47
N ARG A 253 8.95 9.47 -29.75
CA ARG A 253 8.41 8.22 -30.27
C ARG A 253 9.46 7.13 -30.50
N SER A 254 10.74 7.49 -30.49
CA SER A 254 11.85 6.54 -30.72
C SER A 254 12.17 5.68 -29.51
N VAL A 255 11.66 6.05 -28.34
CA VAL A 255 11.93 5.33 -27.10
C VAL A 255 11.21 3.98 -27.08
N ASP A 256 11.97 2.92 -26.84
CA ASP A 256 11.45 1.60 -26.51
C ASP A 256 10.92 1.59 -25.07
N LEU A 257 9.60 1.75 -24.96
CA LEU A 257 8.93 1.81 -23.65
C LEU A 257 9.01 0.48 -22.91
N GLN A 258 8.96 -0.65 -23.62
CA GLN A 258 9.06 -1.98 -22.99
C GLN A 258 10.43 -2.14 -22.32
N ALA A 259 11.50 -1.88 -23.08
CA ALA A 259 12.86 -1.96 -22.56
C ALA A 259 13.09 -0.99 -21.38
N LEU A 260 12.52 0.22 -21.42
CA LEU A 260 12.60 1.19 -20.33
C LEU A 260 12.02 0.63 -19.02
N PHE A 261 10.82 0.04 -19.09
CA PHE A 261 10.16 -0.54 -17.91
C PHE A 261 10.87 -1.79 -17.42
N GLU A 262 11.25 -2.70 -18.32
CA GLU A 262 11.99 -3.91 -17.98
C GLU A 262 13.32 -3.58 -17.28
N GLN A 263 14.07 -2.61 -17.82
CA GLN A 263 15.34 -2.19 -17.23
C GLN A 263 15.13 -1.55 -15.83
N ARG A 264 14.10 -0.70 -15.68
CA ARG A 264 13.83 -0.03 -14.41
C ARG A 264 13.46 -1.01 -13.30
N TYR A 265 12.77 -2.09 -13.64
CA TYR A 265 12.26 -3.05 -12.69
C TYR A 265 12.97 -4.41 -12.69
N ALA A 266 14.12 -4.54 -13.39
CA ALA A 266 14.85 -5.80 -13.51
C ALA A 266 15.19 -6.47 -12.17
N ASP A 267 15.53 -5.68 -11.16
CA ASP A 267 15.93 -6.16 -9.83
C ASP A 267 14.80 -6.05 -8.79
N GLU A 268 13.58 -5.74 -9.22
CA GLU A 268 12.44 -5.55 -8.32
C GLU A 268 11.61 -6.83 -8.18
N PRO A 269 11.73 -7.56 -7.04
CA PRO A 269 11.16 -8.91 -6.92
C PRO A 269 9.63 -8.95 -6.97
N PHE A 270 8.97 -7.81 -6.78
CA PHE A 270 7.52 -7.69 -6.70
C PHE A 270 6.91 -6.76 -7.77
N VAL A 271 7.68 -6.44 -8.81
CA VAL A 271 7.17 -5.79 -10.01
C VAL A 271 7.38 -6.70 -11.22
N ASP A 272 6.30 -7.04 -11.88
CA ASP A 272 6.26 -7.88 -13.07
C ASP A 272 5.88 -7.02 -14.27
N VAL A 273 6.88 -6.65 -15.09
CA VAL A 273 6.66 -5.99 -16.38
C VAL A 273 6.27 -7.08 -17.37
N MET A 274 5.00 -7.08 -17.77
CA MET A 274 4.45 -8.12 -18.63
C MET A 274 4.95 -7.98 -20.08
N PRO A 275 4.98 -9.06 -20.85
CA PRO A 275 5.38 -9.02 -22.27
C PRO A 275 4.56 -8.03 -23.09
N VAL A 276 5.16 -7.53 -24.18
CA VAL A 276 4.50 -6.60 -25.13
C VAL A 276 3.12 -7.12 -25.55
N GLY A 277 2.13 -6.22 -25.52
CA GLY A 277 0.76 -6.54 -25.91
C GLY A 277 -0.07 -7.21 -24.81
N SER A 278 0.47 -7.40 -23.62
CA SER A 278 -0.26 -7.99 -22.50
C SER A 278 -1.30 -7.02 -21.90
N HIS A 279 -2.35 -7.60 -21.33
CA HIS A 279 -3.42 -6.88 -20.62
C HIS A 279 -3.58 -7.50 -19.24
N PRO A 280 -2.94 -6.94 -18.20
CA PRO A 280 -3.00 -7.47 -16.84
C PRO A 280 -4.43 -7.38 -16.27
N GLU A 281 -4.80 -8.39 -15.48
CA GLU A 281 -6.11 -8.46 -14.83
C GLU A 281 -5.97 -8.65 -13.31
N THR A 282 -6.91 -8.12 -12.54
CA THR A 282 -6.84 -8.11 -11.07
C THR A 282 -6.82 -9.49 -10.43
N ARG A 283 -7.47 -10.51 -11.04
CA ARG A 283 -7.44 -11.88 -10.51
C ARG A 283 -6.04 -12.50 -10.57
N SER A 284 -5.20 -12.07 -11.51
CA SER A 284 -3.84 -12.60 -11.68
C SER A 284 -2.85 -12.14 -10.59
N VAL A 285 -3.26 -11.24 -9.71
CA VAL A 285 -2.45 -10.74 -8.57
C VAL A 285 -3.13 -10.99 -7.21
N ARG A 286 -4.31 -11.58 -7.20
CA ARG A 286 -5.12 -11.76 -6.00
C ARG A 286 -4.41 -12.62 -4.95
N GLY A 287 -4.23 -12.07 -3.75
CA GLY A 287 -3.54 -12.72 -2.64
C GLY A 287 -2.02 -12.72 -2.73
N ALA A 288 -1.42 -12.20 -3.81
CA ALA A 288 0.02 -12.13 -4.02
C ALA A 288 0.57 -10.72 -3.84
N ASN A 289 1.83 -10.62 -3.39
CA ASN A 289 2.54 -9.34 -3.22
C ASN A 289 3.23 -8.93 -4.52
N VAL A 290 2.46 -8.72 -5.58
CA VAL A 290 3.01 -8.36 -6.90
C VAL A 290 2.23 -7.20 -7.53
N CYS A 291 2.96 -6.33 -8.23
CA CYS A 291 2.43 -5.33 -9.15
C CYS A 291 2.74 -5.78 -10.58
N ARG A 292 1.70 -6.02 -11.41
CA ARG A 292 1.86 -6.32 -12.82
C ARG A 292 1.63 -5.08 -13.65
N ILE A 293 2.56 -4.79 -14.56
CA ILE A 293 2.56 -3.58 -15.39
C ILE A 293 2.65 -3.99 -16.86
N ALA A 294 1.83 -3.35 -17.70
CA ALA A 294 1.97 -3.40 -19.15
C ALA A 294 1.94 -1.98 -19.72
N VAL A 295 2.81 -1.70 -20.69
CA VAL A 295 2.92 -0.39 -21.33
C VAL A 295 2.51 -0.49 -22.79
N HIS A 296 1.72 0.47 -23.26
CA HIS A 296 1.19 0.51 -24.61
C HIS A 296 1.37 1.90 -25.21
N ARG A 297 1.59 1.94 -26.52
CA ARG A 297 1.58 3.16 -27.34
C ARG A 297 0.46 3.03 -28.39
N PRO A 298 -0.78 3.43 -28.05
CA PRO A 298 -1.90 3.30 -28.99
C PRO A 298 -1.66 4.06 -30.27
N GLN A 299 -1.90 3.42 -31.41
CA GLN A 299 -1.80 4.01 -32.77
C GLN A 299 -0.43 4.65 -33.06
N ASP A 300 0.62 4.17 -32.41
CA ASP A 300 1.99 4.71 -32.50
C ASP A 300 2.09 6.23 -32.26
N GLY A 301 1.15 6.75 -31.48
CA GLY A 301 1.01 8.18 -31.15
C GLY A 301 1.90 8.61 -29.98
N ASP A 302 1.71 9.85 -29.53
CA ASP A 302 2.42 10.42 -28.37
C ASP A 302 1.79 9.99 -27.03
N LEU A 303 0.55 9.50 -27.06
CA LEU A 303 -0.12 9.01 -25.88
C LEU A 303 0.43 7.62 -25.49
N VAL A 304 0.84 7.50 -24.24
CA VAL A 304 1.23 6.24 -23.62
C VAL A 304 0.16 5.85 -22.61
N VAL A 305 -0.25 4.58 -22.66
CA VAL A 305 -1.16 3.98 -21.68
C VAL A 305 -0.39 2.96 -20.89
N VAL A 306 -0.33 3.15 -19.57
CA VAL A 306 0.25 2.17 -18.65
C VAL A 306 -0.87 1.52 -17.86
N LEU A 307 -0.91 0.19 -17.90
CA LEU A 307 -1.84 -0.62 -17.10
C LEU A 307 -1.08 -1.16 -15.90
N SER A 308 -1.65 -0.99 -14.71
CA SER A 308 -1.06 -1.51 -13.46
C SER A 308 -2.11 -2.21 -12.63
N VAL A 309 -1.83 -3.44 -12.20
CA VAL A 309 -2.72 -4.21 -11.33
C VAL A 309 -2.01 -4.69 -10.09
N ILE A 310 -2.68 -4.61 -8.95
CA ILE A 310 -2.24 -5.11 -7.65
C ILE A 310 -3.40 -5.71 -6.88
N ASP A 311 -3.13 -6.58 -5.90
CA ASP A 311 -4.07 -6.83 -4.81
C ASP A 311 -4.00 -5.65 -3.83
N ASN A 312 -5.12 -4.96 -3.63
CA ASN A 312 -5.18 -3.75 -2.79
C ASN A 312 -4.90 -4.01 -1.31
N LEU A 313 -5.06 -5.25 -0.83
CA LEU A 313 -4.79 -5.65 0.55
C LEU A 313 -3.39 -6.25 0.73
N VAL A 314 -2.75 -6.72 -0.34
CA VAL A 314 -1.41 -7.33 -0.29
C VAL A 314 -0.36 -6.33 -0.75
N LYS A 315 -0.05 -6.24 -2.05
CA LYS A 315 0.94 -5.24 -2.55
C LYS A 315 0.49 -3.80 -2.25
N GLY A 316 -0.82 -3.56 -2.21
CA GLY A 316 -1.39 -2.26 -1.87
C GLY A 316 -1.43 -1.93 -0.38
N ALA A 317 -1.07 -2.85 0.53
CA ALA A 317 -1.13 -2.65 1.98
C ALA A 317 -0.25 -3.64 2.75
N SER A 318 -0.82 -4.75 3.24
CA SER A 318 -0.20 -5.64 4.24
C SER A 318 1.01 -6.40 3.69
N GLY A 319 1.00 -6.81 2.43
CA GLY A 319 2.15 -7.48 1.81
C GLY A 319 3.33 -6.52 1.67
N GLN A 320 3.08 -5.29 1.24
CA GLN A 320 4.11 -4.25 1.19
C GLN A 320 4.64 -3.91 2.59
N ALA A 321 3.78 -3.92 3.62
CA ALA A 321 4.22 -3.71 5.00
C ALA A 321 5.15 -4.83 5.48
N VAL A 322 4.86 -6.10 5.17
CA VAL A 322 5.75 -7.24 5.47
C VAL A 322 7.04 -7.16 4.65
N GLN A 323 6.98 -6.76 3.38
CA GLN A 323 8.16 -6.51 2.55
C GLN A 323 9.07 -5.43 3.20
N ASN A 324 8.50 -4.34 3.67
CA ASN A 324 9.22 -3.30 4.42
C ASN A 324 9.85 -3.85 5.70
N MET A 325 9.13 -4.70 6.46
CA MET A 325 9.69 -5.36 7.64
C MET A 325 10.90 -6.22 7.28
N ASN A 326 10.82 -7.00 6.21
CA ASN A 326 11.93 -7.84 5.77
C ASN A 326 13.19 -7.00 5.47
N ILE A 327 13.04 -5.93 4.71
CA ILE A 327 14.14 -5.00 4.39
C ILE A 327 14.70 -4.37 5.67
N LEU A 328 13.83 -3.91 6.56
CA LEU A 328 14.16 -3.23 7.82
C LEU A 328 14.97 -4.11 8.78
N PHE A 329 14.76 -5.43 8.74
CA PHE A 329 15.48 -6.42 9.55
C PHE A 329 16.58 -7.16 8.77
N GLY A 330 16.91 -6.74 7.55
CA GLY A 330 17.96 -7.33 6.73
C GLY A 330 17.65 -8.75 6.25
N LEU A 331 16.39 -9.10 6.12
CA LEU A 331 15.92 -10.37 5.59
C LEU A 331 15.73 -10.31 4.07
N ASP A 332 15.61 -11.48 3.43
CA ASP A 332 15.17 -11.54 2.03
C ASP A 332 13.77 -10.90 1.91
N GLU A 333 13.60 -9.94 1.01
CA GLU A 333 12.33 -9.24 0.77
C GLU A 333 11.16 -10.19 0.48
N ARG A 334 11.44 -11.34 -0.14
CA ARG A 334 10.44 -12.35 -0.51
C ARG A 334 9.98 -13.23 0.64
N MET A 335 10.67 -13.18 1.78
CA MET A 335 10.38 -14.07 2.91
C MET A 335 8.94 -13.92 3.39
N GLY A 336 8.18 -15.01 3.42
CA GLY A 336 6.75 -15.03 3.75
C GLY A 336 5.82 -14.42 2.71
N LEU A 337 6.33 -14.01 1.53
CA LEU A 337 5.55 -13.31 0.49
C LEU A 337 5.55 -14.02 -0.89
N SER A 338 6.21 -15.17 -1.02
CA SER A 338 6.38 -15.88 -2.29
C SER A 338 5.14 -16.69 -2.73
N HIS A 339 3.95 -16.30 -2.31
CA HIS A 339 2.72 -16.99 -2.68
C HIS A 339 2.32 -16.64 -4.11
N ALA A 340 1.97 -17.66 -4.89
CA ALA A 340 1.31 -17.45 -6.17
C ALA A 340 -0.08 -16.83 -5.98
N ALA A 341 -0.53 -16.07 -6.97
CA ALA A 341 -1.88 -15.52 -6.95
C ALA A 341 -2.94 -16.62 -7.00
N MET A 342 -4.05 -16.37 -6.34
CA MET A 342 -5.19 -17.30 -6.33
C MET A 342 -6.07 -17.08 -7.55
N LEU A 343 -6.22 -18.11 -8.37
CA LEU A 343 -7.18 -18.21 -9.47
C LEU A 343 -8.18 -19.34 -9.17
N PRO A 344 -9.45 -19.22 -9.46
CA PRO A 344 -10.20 -18.04 -9.92
C PRO A 344 -10.42 -16.95 -8.89
#